data_337872dcc19739d9c2143bfed353b092
#
_entry.id   337872dcc19739d9c2143bfed353b092
#
_cell.length_a   1.000
_cell.length_b   1.000
_cell.length_c   1.000
_cell.angle_alpha   90.00
_cell.angle_beta   90.00
_cell.angle_gamma   90.00
#
_symmetry.space_group_name_H-M   'P 1'
#
loop_
_entity.id
_entity.type
_entity.pdbx_description
1 polymer ?
#
loop_
_entity_poly.entity_id
_entity_poly.type
_entity_poly.pdbx_seq_one_letter_code
_entity_poly.pdbx_strand_id
1 'polypeptide(L)'
;YAYSVAEAKKEASACLYCLSGRKLDLPVFYDLELGSQTKLGKDTLTAMAVAFCECIKVHGYSAGVYASASWFTSYLNYEKLKKQYAIWLAQWGTGSPCRTCDIWQCSDSGKVNGINGNVDTDIIFNADYKGSSATTITTPKYSGIKAVQAWVGTTVDGIYGPDTKKKLIMKLQEELNRQFGMNLVVDGIYGVGTHNAIVVISKGCRGNITKVLQGLLICNGYDPNGLDGIYGVGTNSAVKSYQQAHGLTADGIAGGNTFRSLCA
;
A
#
# COMPACT_ATOMS: atom_id res chain seq x y z
N TYR A 1 3.07 -14.11 4.26
CA TYR A 1 4.36 -14.16 4.96
C TYR A 1 5.46 -14.63 4.03
N ALA A 2 6.62 -13.94 4.03
CA ALA A 2 7.78 -14.30 3.24
C ALA A 2 8.64 -15.38 3.91
N TYR A 3 9.27 -16.21 3.11
CA TYR A 3 10.23 -17.23 3.53
C TYR A 3 11.59 -17.08 2.86
N SER A 4 11.80 -15.99 2.15
CA SER A 4 13.05 -15.63 1.48
C SER A 4 13.22 -14.12 1.35
N VAL A 5 14.45 -13.67 1.10
CA VAL A 5 14.74 -12.25 0.82
C VAL A 5 13.97 -11.75 -0.42
N ALA A 6 13.81 -12.60 -1.43
CA ALA A 6 13.06 -12.25 -2.64
C ALA A 6 11.57 -12.03 -2.33
N GLU A 7 10.99 -12.87 -1.47
CA GLU A 7 9.59 -12.71 -1.05
C GLU A 7 9.40 -11.50 -0.14
N ALA A 8 10.33 -11.21 0.79
CA ALA A 8 10.30 -10.01 1.61
C ALA A 8 10.30 -8.73 0.76
N LYS A 9 11.05 -8.70 -0.35
CA LYS A 9 10.99 -7.60 -1.32
C LYS A 9 9.64 -7.50 -2.02
N LYS A 10 8.97 -8.62 -2.33
CA LYS A 10 7.61 -8.62 -2.88
C LYS A 10 6.60 -8.09 -1.88
N GLU A 11 6.72 -8.45 -0.60
CA GLU A 11 5.88 -7.89 0.47
C GLU A 11 6.09 -6.38 0.61
N ALA A 12 7.36 -5.91 0.56
CA ALA A 12 7.64 -4.48 0.57
C ALA A 12 7.00 -3.77 -0.63
N SER A 13 7.06 -4.36 -1.83
CA SER A 13 6.43 -3.80 -3.02
C SER A 13 4.90 -3.74 -2.88
N ALA A 14 4.27 -4.79 -2.33
CA ALA A 14 2.84 -4.81 -2.05
C ALA A 14 2.45 -3.75 -1.01
N CYS A 15 3.26 -3.60 0.05
CA CYS A 15 3.08 -2.55 1.06
C CYS A 15 3.17 -1.15 0.44
N LEU A 16 4.21 -0.89 -0.36
CA LEU A 16 4.41 0.38 -1.06
C LEU A 16 3.26 0.68 -2.03
N TYR A 17 2.74 -0.34 -2.71
CA TYR A 17 1.55 -0.22 -3.53
C TYR A 17 0.35 0.28 -2.70
N CYS A 18 0.13 -0.31 -1.52
CA CYS A 18 -0.94 0.12 -0.62
C CYS A 18 -0.72 1.53 -0.05
N LEU A 19 0.53 1.93 0.15
CA LEU A 19 0.89 3.22 0.73
C LEU A 19 0.85 4.37 -0.29
N SER A 20 1.17 4.12 -1.50
CA SER A 20 1.34 5.01 -2.66
C SER A 20 1.04 6.50 -2.42
N GLY A 21 2.09 7.28 -2.17
CA GLY A 21 2.02 8.74 -2.05
C GLY A 21 1.42 9.28 -0.74
N ARG A 22 1.06 8.43 0.23
CA ARG A 22 0.61 8.88 1.55
C ARG A 22 1.79 9.31 2.39
N LYS A 23 1.61 10.39 3.15
CA LYS A 23 2.49 10.71 4.27
C LYS A 23 2.11 9.83 5.45
N LEU A 24 3.10 9.28 6.12
CA LEU A 24 2.95 8.54 7.36
C LEU A 24 3.66 9.29 8.47
N ASP A 25 3.06 9.32 9.63
CA ASP A 25 3.66 9.88 10.85
C ASP A 25 4.53 8.84 11.56
N LEU A 26 4.28 7.56 11.29
CA LEU A 26 5.05 6.44 11.84
C LEU A 26 5.80 5.70 10.72
N PRO A 27 6.91 5.00 11.03
CA PRO A 27 7.57 4.10 10.12
C PRO A 27 6.66 2.99 9.61
N VAL A 28 6.97 2.44 8.46
CA VAL A 28 6.40 1.17 7.98
C VAL A 28 7.16 0.04 8.66
N PHE A 29 6.45 -0.78 9.42
CA PHE A 29 7.07 -1.88 10.15
C PHE A 29 6.92 -3.21 9.40
N TYR A 30 8.03 -3.94 9.31
CA TYR A 30 8.04 -5.33 8.89
C TYR A 30 7.73 -6.23 10.09
N ASP A 31 6.62 -6.92 10.02
CA ASP A 31 6.13 -7.80 11.08
C ASP A 31 6.76 -9.20 10.96
N LEU A 32 7.52 -9.60 11.98
CA LEU A 32 8.21 -10.88 12.08
C LEU A 32 7.85 -11.58 13.38
N GLU A 33 6.84 -12.46 13.32
CA GLU A 33 6.33 -13.19 14.48
C GLU A 33 5.86 -14.63 14.17
N LEU A 34 5.84 -15.01 12.87
CA LEU A 34 5.29 -16.30 12.48
C LEU A 34 6.25 -17.45 12.84
N GLY A 35 5.82 -18.33 13.74
CA GLY A 35 6.63 -19.43 14.26
C GLY A 35 7.24 -20.35 13.21
N SER A 36 6.58 -20.56 12.05
CA SER A 36 7.15 -21.36 10.96
C SER A 36 8.39 -20.75 10.30
N GLN A 37 8.56 -19.42 10.37
CA GLN A 37 9.74 -18.73 9.84
C GLN A 37 11.00 -18.94 10.67
N THR A 38 10.88 -19.35 11.93
CA THR A 38 12.06 -19.57 12.82
C THR A 38 13.06 -20.57 12.26
N LYS A 39 12.58 -21.52 11.42
CA LYS A 39 13.40 -22.54 10.74
C LYS A 39 14.37 -21.94 9.70
N LEU A 40 14.16 -20.70 9.26
CA LEU A 40 15.02 -20.02 8.28
C LEU A 40 16.36 -19.57 8.89
N GLY A 41 16.44 -19.50 10.20
CA GLY A 41 17.62 -19.08 10.94
C GLY A 41 17.79 -17.55 10.98
N LYS A 42 18.61 -17.11 11.95
CA LYS A 42 18.79 -15.71 12.33
C LYS A 42 19.30 -14.81 11.20
N ASP A 43 20.25 -15.29 10.43
CA ASP A 43 20.85 -14.50 9.36
C ASP A 43 19.87 -14.28 8.21
N THR A 44 19.11 -15.30 7.81
CA THR A 44 18.09 -15.19 6.77
C THR A 44 16.97 -14.24 7.19
N LEU A 45 16.42 -14.39 8.40
CA LEU A 45 15.35 -13.53 8.91
C LEU A 45 15.82 -12.08 9.04
N THR A 46 17.04 -11.86 9.49
CA THR A 46 17.64 -10.52 9.54
C THR A 46 17.82 -9.94 8.13
N ALA A 47 18.27 -10.75 7.17
CA ALA A 47 18.42 -10.31 5.78
C ALA A 47 17.07 -9.97 5.12
N MET A 48 16.01 -10.71 5.45
CA MET A 48 14.63 -10.41 5.01
C MET A 48 14.16 -9.07 5.57
N ALA A 49 14.36 -8.82 6.88
CA ALA A 49 14.02 -7.56 7.51
C ALA A 49 14.76 -6.38 6.86
N VAL A 50 16.07 -6.52 6.65
CA VAL A 50 16.88 -5.51 5.95
C VAL A 50 16.34 -5.26 4.55
N ALA A 51 16.07 -6.30 3.76
CA ALA A 51 15.61 -6.18 2.40
C ALA A 51 14.24 -5.48 2.29
N PHE A 52 13.32 -5.80 3.19
CA PHE A 52 12.04 -5.10 3.29
C PHE A 52 12.26 -3.61 3.62
N CYS A 53 12.97 -3.32 4.70
CA CYS A 53 13.20 -1.96 5.18
C CYS A 53 13.92 -1.08 4.14
N GLU A 54 14.93 -1.62 3.44
CA GLU A 54 15.62 -0.88 2.39
C GLU A 54 14.70 -0.58 1.20
N CYS A 55 13.82 -1.52 0.79
CA CYS A 55 12.81 -1.24 -0.23
C CYS A 55 11.88 -0.09 0.19
N ILE A 56 11.43 -0.06 1.46
CA ILE A 56 10.57 1.00 2.00
C ILE A 56 11.31 2.35 1.99
N LYS A 57 12.57 2.37 2.45
CA LYS A 57 13.39 3.61 2.55
C LYS A 57 13.68 4.24 1.20
N VAL A 58 14.02 3.44 0.18
CA VAL A 58 14.28 3.93 -1.19
C VAL A 58 13.07 4.68 -1.77
N HIS A 59 11.86 4.36 -1.31
CA HIS A 59 10.63 5.04 -1.71
C HIS A 59 10.23 6.21 -0.80
N GLY A 60 11.15 6.66 0.08
CA GLY A 60 10.98 7.87 0.88
C GLY A 60 10.19 7.69 2.18
N TYR A 61 9.93 6.46 2.60
CA TYR A 61 9.29 6.17 3.88
C TYR A 61 10.32 5.79 4.95
N SER A 62 10.05 6.12 6.20
CA SER A 62 10.76 5.54 7.33
C SER A 62 10.38 4.07 7.47
N ALA A 63 11.33 3.22 7.88
CA ALA A 63 11.11 1.79 8.01
C ALA A 63 11.53 1.28 9.38
N GLY A 64 10.88 0.24 9.85
CA GLY A 64 11.15 -0.41 11.10
C GLY A 64 10.85 -1.91 11.08
N VAL A 65 11.13 -2.56 12.21
CA VAL A 65 10.87 -3.99 12.42
C VAL A 65 10.04 -4.14 13.68
N TYR A 66 8.89 -4.82 13.56
CA TYR A 66 8.10 -5.30 14.67
C TYR A 66 8.42 -6.75 14.95
N ALA A 67 8.66 -7.07 16.20
CA ALA A 67 8.79 -8.44 16.67
C ALA A 67 8.66 -8.49 18.19
N SER A 68 8.43 -9.70 18.73
CA SER A 68 8.46 -9.91 20.17
C SER A 68 9.88 -9.86 20.74
N ALA A 69 10.00 -9.68 22.06
CA ALA A 69 11.27 -9.70 22.78
C ALA A 69 12.06 -10.99 22.54
N SER A 70 11.39 -12.14 22.46
CA SER A 70 12.01 -13.43 22.19
C SER A 70 12.58 -13.51 20.76
N TRP A 71 11.88 -12.93 19.79
CA TRP A 71 12.35 -12.87 18.40
C TRP A 71 13.59 -12.02 18.25
N PHE A 72 13.62 -10.83 18.84
CA PHE A 72 14.81 -9.98 18.85
C PHE A 72 15.99 -10.62 19.61
N THR A 73 15.74 -11.53 20.52
CA THR A 73 16.79 -12.25 21.22
C THR A 73 17.35 -13.41 20.39
N SER A 74 16.45 -14.26 19.89
CA SER A 74 16.80 -15.56 19.33
C SER A 74 16.92 -15.59 17.81
N TYR A 75 16.06 -14.84 17.11
CA TYR A 75 15.85 -15.02 15.67
C TYR A 75 16.23 -13.81 14.82
N LEU A 76 16.55 -12.67 15.42
CA LEU A 76 16.94 -11.46 14.71
C LEU A 76 18.26 -10.89 15.26
N ASN A 77 19.06 -10.30 14.39
CA ASN A 77 20.23 -9.54 14.82
C ASN A 77 19.77 -8.13 15.23
N TYR A 78 19.29 -8.02 16.47
CA TYR A 78 18.77 -6.77 17.03
C TYR A 78 19.77 -5.61 16.93
N GLU A 79 21.06 -5.83 17.24
CA GLU A 79 22.09 -4.79 17.21
C GLU A 79 22.34 -4.25 15.81
N LYS A 80 22.20 -5.09 14.78
CA LYS A 80 22.28 -4.67 13.39
C LYS A 80 21.05 -3.85 12.99
N LEU A 81 19.85 -4.31 13.36
CA LEU A 81 18.58 -3.68 12.96
C LEU A 81 18.38 -2.33 13.63
N LYS A 82 18.60 -2.19 14.94
CA LYS A 82 18.39 -0.95 15.67
C LYS A 82 19.27 0.22 15.25
N LYS A 83 20.41 -0.07 14.59
CA LYS A 83 21.31 0.98 14.07
C LYS A 83 20.77 1.68 12.83
N GLN A 84 19.83 1.06 12.13
CA GLN A 84 19.42 1.50 10.81
C GLN A 84 17.91 1.70 10.65
N TYR A 85 17.12 1.04 11.51
CA TYR A 85 15.66 0.98 11.42
C TYR A 85 15.02 1.19 12.78
N ALA A 86 13.78 1.68 12.77
CA ALA A 86 12.95 1.78 13.95
C ALA A 86 12.64 0.38 14.52
N ILE A 87 12.55 0.30 15.84
CA ILE A 87 12.22 -0.95 16.55
C ILE A 87 10.86 -0.79 17.23
N TRP A 88 9.92 -1.66 16.89
CA TRP A 88 8.66 -1.83 17.61
C TRP A 88 8.70 -3.18 18.33
N LEU A 89 8.87 -3.11 19.64
CA LEU A 89 9.06 -4.27 20.50
C LEU A 89 7.75 -4.69 21.14
N ALA A 90 7.33 -5.93 20.95
CA ALA A 90 6.22 -6.52 21.71
C ALA A 90 6.77 -7.28 22.94
N GLN A 91 6.34 -6.82 24.12
CA GLN A 91 6.65 -7.47 25.40
C GLN A 91 5.62 -7.05 26.45
N TRP A 92 4.83 -8.00 26.90
CA TRP A 92 3.72 -7.79 27.81
C TRP A 92 4.04 -8.20 29.26
N GLY A 93 3.27 -7.67 30.21
CA GLY A 93 3.37 -8.06 31.61
C GLY A 93 4.65 -7.60 32.35
N THR A 94 5.36 -6.59 31.80
CA THR A 94 6.56 -6.01 32.38
C THR A 94 6.36 -4.51 32.63
N GLY A 95 7.10 -3.94 33.59
CA GLY A 95 7.03 -2.50 33.88
C GLY A 95 7.81 -1.63 32.90
N SER A 96 8.65 -2.23 32.05
CA SER A 96 9.49 -1.56 31.05
C SER A 96 9.93 -2.55 29.99
N PRO A 97 10.27 -2.08 28.78
CA PRO A 97 10.80 -2.94 27.74
C PRO A 97 12.20 -3.46 28.10
N CYS A 98 12.48 -4.70 27.75
CA CYS A 98 13.79 -5.32 28.02
C CYS A 98 14.93 -4.83 27.12
N ARG A 99 14.61 -4.02 26.12
CA ARG A 99 15.56 -3.45 25.13
C ARG A 99 15.14 -2.04 24.73
N THR A 100 16.09 -1.26 24.27
CA THR A 100 15.78 0.05 23.65
C THR A 100 14.91 -0.15 22.42
N CYS A 101 13.81 0.57 22.34
CA CYS A 101 12.88 0.53 21.19
C CYS A 101 12.29 1.92 20.97
N ASP A 102 11.77 2.15 19.79
CA ASP A 102 11.05 3.39 19.45
C ASP A 102 9.58 3.31 19.85
N ILE A 103 9.01 2.12 19.74
CA ILE A 103 7.64 1.81 20.16
C ILE A 103 7.67 0.52 20.98
N TRP A 104 6.94 0.51 22.08
CA TRP A 104 6.75 -0.67 22.93
C TRP A 104 5.29 -1.04 22.99
N GLN A 105 4.93 -2.19 22.43
CA GLN A 105 3.62 -2.82 22.65
C GLN A 105 3.65 -3.47 24.05
N CYS A 106 3.01 -2.79 25.00
CA CYS A 106 3.09 -3.15 26.42
C CYS A 106 1.95 -4.06 26.91
N SER A 107 0.90 -4.21 26.11
CA SER A 107 -0.24 -5.09 26.40
C SER A 107 -0.98 -5.49 25.12
N ASP A 108 -1.58 -6.69 25.15
CA ASP A 108 -2.54 -7.24 24.16
C ASP A 108 -3.98 -7.26 24.69
N SER A 109 -4.22 -6.68 25.87
CA SER A 109 -5.49 -6.76 26.59
C SER A 109 -6.01 -5.40 27.04
N GLY A 110 -5.57 -4.34 26.39
CA GLY A 110 -6.04 -2.97 26.61
C GLY A 110 -7.53 -2.81 26.34
N LYS A 111 -8.12 -1.76 26.88
CA LYS A 111 -9.52 -1.39 26.67
C LYS A 111 -9.63 0.05 26.18
N VAL A 112 -10.39 0.25 25.13
CA VAL A 112 -10.67 1.57 24.55
C VAL A 112 -12.19 1.75 24.46
N ASN A 113 -12.67 2.90 24.94
CA ASN A 113 -14.10 3.21 24.90
C ASN A 113 -14.60 3.20 23.44
N GLY A 114 -15.69 2.48 23.20
CA GLY A 114 -16.28 2.31 21.86
C GLY A 114 -15.74 1.13 21.08
N ILE A 115 -14.76 0.38 21.58
CA ILE A 115 -14.26 -0.84 20.97
C ILE A 115 -14.62 -2.04 21.86
N ASN A 116 -15.35 -3.01 21.27
CA ASN A 116 -15.66 -4.28 21.93
C ASN A 116 -14.46 -5.24 21.78
N GLY A 117 -14.00 -5.78 22.91
CA GLY A 117 -12.86 -6.70 22.93
C GLY A 117 -11.60 -6.09 23.52
N ASN A 118 -10.49 -6.80 23.36
CA ASN A 118 -9.17 -6.34 23.74
C ASN A 118 -8.52 -5.61 22.56
N VAL A 119 -7.64 -4.68 22.86
CA VAL A 119 -6.78 -3.98 21.90
C VAL A 119 -5.36 -4.00 22.40
N ASP A 120 -4.43 -3.99 21.45
CA ASP A 120 -3.02 -3.76 21.75
C ASP A 120 -2.84 -2.32 22.22
N THR A 121 -1.96 -2.12 23.18
CA THR A 121 -1.60 -0.78 23.68
C THR A 121 -0.11 -0.58 23.58
N ASP A 122 0.26 0.60 23.08
CA ASP A 122 1.64 0.94 22.76
C ASP A 122 2.08 2.21 23.49
N ILE A 123 3.36 2.25 23.84
CA ILE A 123 4.07 3.43 24.32
C ILE A 123 5.09 3.85 23.27
N ILE A 124 4.97 5.07 22.76
CA ILE A 124 5.90 5.64 21.79
C ILE A 124 6.97 6.41 22.55
N PHE A 125 8.22 5.97 22.48
CA PHE A 125 9.38 6.63 23.10
C PHE A 125 10.04 7.65 22.18
N ASN A 126 9.97 7.45 20.86
CA ASN A 126 10.57 8.36 19.89
C ASN A 126 9.68 9.60 19.71
N ALA A 127 10.18 10.76 20.16
CA ALA A 127 9.45 12.02 20.13
C ALA A 127 9.16 12.55 18.71
N ASP A 128 9.90 12.06 17.71
CA ASP A 128 9.72 12.45 16.31
C ASP A 128 8.46 11.83 15.68
N TYR A 129 7.86 10.82 16.33
CA TYR A 129 6.62 10.17 15.91
C TYR A 129 5.35 10.87 16.42
N LYS A 130 5.40 12.17 16.58
CA LYS A 130 4.20 12.96 16.92
C LYS A 130 3.37 13.15 15.67
N GLY A 131 2.12 12.72 15.73
CA GLY A 131 1.17 12.88 14.65
C GLY A 131 1.14 14.31 14.14
N SER A 132 1.40 14.50 12.88
CA SER A 132 1.19 15.78 12.22
C SER A 132 -0.29 16.11 12.28
N SER A 133 -0.61 17.29 12.80
CA SER A 133 -1.97 17.85 12.71
C SER A 133 -2.56 17.60 11.34
N ALA A 134 -3.80 17.12 11.34
CA ALA A 134 -4.55 16.83 10.14
C ALA A 134 -4.29 17.87 9.04
N THR A 135 -3.61 17.48 8.00
CA THR A 135 -3.46 18.32 6.81
C THR A 135 -4.86 18.56 6.29
N THR A 136 -5.29 19.80 6.29
CA THR A 136 -6.55 20.26 5.72
C THR A 136 -6.70 19.61 4.33
N ILE A 137 -7.68 18.72 4.19
CA ILE A 137 -8.06 18.18 2.90
C ILE A 137 -8.58 19.36 2.11
N THR A 138 -7.73 19.93 1.25
CA THR A 138 -8.22 20.89 0.26
C THR A 138 -9.19 20.12 -0.63
N THR A 139 -10.46 20.55 -0.63
CA THR A 139 -11.45 20.05 -1.59
C THR A 139 -10.83 20.11 -2.98
N PRO A 140 -10.83 19.03 -3.77
CA PRO A 140 -10.26 19.06 -5.10
C PRO A 140 -10.91 20.20 -5.89
N LYS A 141 -10.09 21.03 -6.54
CA LYS A 141 -10.56 22.14 -7.39
C LYS A 141 -11.51 21.65 -8.49
N TYR A 142 -11.43 20.39 -8.84
CA TYR A 142 -12.21 19.77 -9.88
C TYR A 142 -12.82 18.45 -9.40
N SER A 143 -13.98 18.06 -9.96
CA SER A 143 -14.64 16.77 -9.76
C SER A 143 -14.83 16.04 -11.10
N GLY A 144 -15.17 14.76 -11.06
CA GLY A 144 -15.45 13.96 -12.23
C GLY A 144 -14.28 13.93 -13.23
N ILE A 145 -14.57 13.99 -14.53
CA ILE A 145 -13.56 13.94 -15.62
C ILE A 145 -12.52 15.05 -15.47
N LYS A 146 -12.92 16.26 -15.05
CA LYS A 146 -11.97 17.36 -14.83
C LYS A 146 -10.92 17.06 -13.77
N ALA A 147 -11.28 16.33 -12.71
CA ALA A 147 -10.32 15.88 -11.71
C ALA A 147 -9.34 14.86 -12.27
N VAL A 148 -9.82 13.96 -13.12
CA VAL A 148 -8.97 12.98 -13.83
C VAL A 148 -7.98 13.70 -14.73
N GLN A 149 -8.46 14.63 -15.56
CA GLN A 149 -7.65 15.42 -16.49
C GLN A 149 -6.56 16.22 -15.77
N ALA A 150 -6.92 16.91 -14.69
CA ALA A 150 -5.97 17.65 -13.87
C ALA A 150 -4.90 16.73 -13.27
N TRP A 151 -5.27 15.51 -12.87
CA TRP A 151 -4.34 14.54 -12.29
C TRP A 151 -3.38 13.94 -13.34
N VAL A 152 -3.89 13.61 -14.54
CA VAL A 152 -3.04 13.03 -15.61
C VAL A 152 -2.29 14.07 -16.44
N GLY A 153 -2.60 15.36 -16.25
CA GLY A 153 -1.93 16.48 -16.94
C GLY A 153 -2.38 16.67 -18.38
N THR A 154 -3.71 16.57 -18.63
CA THR A 154 -4.32 16.94 -19.93
C THR A 154 -5.13 18.23 -19.80
N THR A 155 -5.65 18.74 -20.93
CA THR A 155 -6.60 19.87 -20.94
C THR A 155 -7.81 19.56 -20.07
N VAL A 156 -8.15 20.48 -19.15
CA VAL A 156 -9.23 20.29 -18.16
C VAL A 156 -10.54 20.87 -18.74
N ASP A 157 -11.08 20.20 -19.76
CA ASP A 157 -12.32 20.58 -20.45
C ASP A 157 -13.56 19.80 -19.97
N GLY A 158 -13.33 18.65 -19.29
CA GLY A 158 -14.40 17.77 -18.83
C GLY A 158 -14.86 16.76 -19.88
N ILE A 159 -14.13 16.64 -21.00
CA ILE A 159 -14.47 15.72 -22.10
C ILE A 159 -13.49 14.53 -22.06
N TYR A 160 -14.02 13.32 -21.97
CA TYR A 160 -13.19 12.11 -22.06
C TYR A 160 -12.80 11.86 -23.52
N GLY A 161 -11.65 12.40 -23.93
CA GLY A 161 -11.09 12.24 -25.26
C GLY A 161 -9.89 11.30 -25.29
N PRO A 162 -9.33 11.06 -26.52
CA PRO A 162 -8.18 10.20 -26.74
C PRO A 162 -6.96 10.55 -25.89
N ASP A 163 -6.69 11.84 -25.68
CA ASP A 163 -5.53 12.30 -24.89
C ASP A 163 -5.67 11.93 -23.42
N THR A 164 -6.85 12.10 -22.82
CA THR A 164 -7.11 11.69 -21.44
C THR A 164 -6.97 10.17 -21.27
N LYS A 165 -7.53 9.41 -22.21
CA LYS A 165 -7.41 7.95 -22.26
C LYS A 165 -5.94 7.52 -22.35
N LYS A 166 -5.21 8.08 -23.31
CA LYS A 166 -3.79 7.81 -23.50
C LYS A 166 -2.98 8.07 -22.24
N LYS A 167 -3.19 9.21 -21.59
CA LYS A 167 -2.48 9.58 -20.35
C LYS A 167 -2.81 8.67 -19.18
N LEU A 168 -4.07 8.21 -19.04
CA LEU A 168 -4.46 7.22 -18.04
C LEU A 168 -3.73 5.90 -18.23
N ILE A 169 -3.63 5.42 -19.48
CA ILE A 169 -2.91 4.19 -19.80
C ILE A 169 -1.40 4.37 -19.57
N MET A 170 -0.81 5.50 -19.94
CA MET A 170 0.60 5.81 -19.63
C MET A 170 0.85 5.76 -18.11
N LYS A 171 -0.04 6.38 -17.30
CA LYS A 171 0.05 6.31 -15.84
C LYS A 171 -0.01 4.89 -15.32
N LEU A 172 -0.86 4.04 -15.91
CA LEU A 172 -0.92 2.61 -15.56
C LEU A 172 0.41 1.91 -15.86
N GLN A 173 0.96 2.10 -17.06
CA GLN A 173 2.22 1.51 -17.49
C GLN A 173 3.40 1.97 -16.64
N GLU A 174 3.48 3.29 -16.35
CA GLU A 174 4.47 3.86 -15.43
C GLU A 174 4.43 3.21 -14.05
N GLU A 175 3.22 3.04 -13.50
CA GLU A 175 3.04 2.47 -12.17
C GLU A 175 3.33 0.97 -12.13
N LEU A 176 2.96 0.21 -13.16
CA LEU A 176 3.29 -1.21 -13.29
C LEU A 176 4.82 -1.40 -13.39
N ASN A 177 5.50 -0.56 -14.16
CA ASN A 177 6.96 -0.58 -14.24
C ASN A 177 7.61 -0.22 -12.89
N ARG A 178 7.16 0.89 -12.30
CA ARG A 178 7.73 1.41 -11.05
C ARG A 178 7.56 0.46 -9.86
N GLN A 179 6.37 -0.15 -9.75
CA GLN A 179 6.01 -0.95 -8.58
C GLN A 179 6.35 -2.42 -8.72
N PHE A 180 6.30 -2.94 -9.96
CA PHE A 180 6.41 -4.38 -10.22
C PHE A 180 7.53 -4.74 -11.21
N GLY A 181 8.27 -3.77 -11.73
CA GLY A 181 9.40 -4.01 -12.64
C GLY A 181 8.98 -4.64 -13.98
N MET A 182 7.79 -4.30 -14.51
CA MET A 182 7.20 -4.98 -15.66
C MET A 182 7.87 -4.64 -17.00
N ASN A 183 8.76 -3.65 -17.05
CA ASN A 183 9.49 -3.22 -18.26
C ASN A 183 8.60 -2.91 -19.47
N LEU A 184 7.42 -2.32 -19.24
CA LEU A 184 6.50 -1.93 -20.31
C LEU A 184 7.01 -0.69 -21.03
N VAL A 185 6.74 -0.61 -22.33
CA VAL A 185 6.83 0.65 -23.06
C VAL A 185 5.70 1.56 -22.60
N VAL A 186 6.02 2.80 -22.19
CA VAL A 186 5.04 3.79 -21.72
C VAL A 186 4.51 4.57 -22.92
N ASP A 187 3.68 3.93 -23.74
CA ASP A 187 3.15 4.47 -24.99
C ASP A 187 1.69 4.93 -24.93
N GLY A 188 0.99 4.56 -23.84
CA GLY A 188 -0.43 4.85 -23.67
C GLY A 188 -1.34 3.96 -24.49
N ILE A 189 -0.85 2.80 -24.92
CA ILE A 189 -1.63 1.77 -25.64
C ILE A 189 -1.85 0.57 -24.70
N TYR A 190 -3.12 0.22 -24.47
CA TYR A 190 -3.45 -0.98 -23.72
C TYR A 190 -3.35 -2.21 -24.61
N GLY A 191 -2.11 -2.63 -24.89
CA GLY A 191 -1.80 -3.81 -25.68
C GLY A 191 -1.69 -5.09 -24.84
N VAL A 192 -1.27 -6.19 -25.50
CA VAL A 192 -1.06 -7.50 -24.86
C VAL A 192 -0.04 -7.41 -23.73
N GLY A 193 1.05 -6.66 -23.90
CA GLY A 193 2.06 -6.46 -22.86
C GLY A 193 1.48 -5.84 -21.60
N THR A 194 0.73 -4.74 -21.74
CA THR A 194 0.06 -4.06 -20.62
C THR A 194 -0.96 -4.99 -19.97
N HIS A 195 -1.74 -5.74 -20.78
CA HIS A 195 -2.73 -6.67 -20.25
C HIS A 195 -2.10 -7.76 -19.37
N ASN A 196 -1.01 -8.37 -19.82
CA ASN A 196 -0.32 -9.44 -19.11
C ASN A 196 0.39 -8.95 -17.85
N ALA A 197 0.72 -7.66 -17.80
CA ALA A 197 1.36 -7.01 -16.66
C ALA A 197 0.36 -6.54 -15.58
N ILE A 198 -0.96 -6.60 -15.84
CA ILE A 198 -1.96 -6.15 -14.89
C ILE A 198 -1.88 -6.94 -13.58
N VAL A 199 -1.75 -6.21 -12.50
CA VAL A 199 -1.90 -6.73 -11.15
C VAL A 199 -3.37 -6.63 -10.75
N VAL A 200 -3.91 -7.73 -10.24
CA VAL A 200 -5.30 -7.78 -9.78
C VAL A 200 -5.46 -6.91 -8.54
N ILE A 201 -6.44 -6.01 -8.57
CA ILE A 201 -6.77 -5.15 -7.44
C ILE A 201 -8.24 -5.29 -7.03
N SER A 202 -8.50 -5.15 -5.74
CA SER A 202 -9.82 -5.31 -5.13
C SER A 202 -9.98 -4.41 -3.90
N LYS A 203 -11.12 -4.51 -3.23
CA LYS A 203 -11.41 -3.75 -2.01
C LYS A 203 -10.27 -3.89 -0.99
N GLY A 204 -9.79 -2.75 -0.49
CA GLY A 204 -8.65 -2.64 0.41
C GLY A 204 -7.35 -2.16 -0.28
N CYS A 205 -7.21 -2.37 -1.59
CA CYS A 205 -6.07 -1.86 -2.35
C CYS A 205 -6.06 -0.33 -2.37
N ARG A 206 -4.84 0.23 -2.50
CA ARG A 206 -4.62 1.69 -2.50
C ARG A 206 -3.49 2.03 -3.44
N GLY A 207 -3.46 3.28 -3.89
CA GLY A 207 -2.36 3.83 -4.68
C GLY A 207 -2.72 4.19 -6.11
N ASN A 208 -1.69 4.51 -6.91
CA ASN A 208 -1.92 5.10 -8.22
C ASN A 208 -2.58 4.13 -9.22
N ILE A 209 -2.36 2.81 -9.12
CA ILE A 209 -3.10 1.85 -9.98
C ILE A 209 -4.59 1.87 -9.64
N THR A 210 -4.94 1.93 -8.34
CA THR A 210 -6.34 2.13 -7.91
C THR A 210 -6.87 3.49 -8.41
N LYS A 211 -6.05 4.54 -8.36
CA LYS A 211 -6.43 5.86 -8.85
C LYS A 211 -6.63 5.89 -10.36
N VAL A 212 -5.81 5.13 -11.13
CA VAL A 212 -6.05 4.92 -12.57
C VAL A 212 -7.37 4.20 -12.80
N LEU A 213 -7.66 3.12 -12.05
CA LEU A 213 -8.94 2.42 -12.13
C LEU A 213 -10.12 3.37 -11.87
N GLN A 214 -10.04 4.16 -10.79
CA GLN A 214 -11.06 5.17 -10.48
C GLN A 214 -11.20 6.19 -11.62
N GLY A 215 -10.10 6.68 -12.18
CA GLY A 215 -10.10 7.59 -13.31
C GLY A 215 -10.78 6.98 -14.54
N LEU A 216 -10.47 5.74 -14.87
CA LEU A 216 -11.12 5.01 -15.96
C LEU A 216 -12.62 4.82 -15.71
N LEU A 217 -13.02 4.46 -14.48
CA LEU A 217 -14.44 4.33 -14.10
C LEU A 217 -15.18 5.65 -14.26
N ILE A 218 -14.64 6.76 -13.73
CA ILE A 218 -15.21 8.09 -13.86
C ILE A 218 -15.38 8.47 -15.33
N CYS A 219 -14.37 8.22 -16.15
CA CYS A 219 -14.39 8.52 -17.57
C CYS A 219 -15.42 7.68 -18.35
N ASN A 220 -15.75 6.49 -17.84
CA ASN A 220 -16.79 5.62 -18.40
C ASN A 220 -18.16 5.81 -17.73
N GLY A 221 -18.35 6.85 -16.89
CA GLY A 221 -19.63 7.20 -16.29
C GLY A 221 -19.99 6.45 -15.00
N TYR A 222 -19.03 5.77 -14.38
CA TYR A 222 -19.21 5.06 -13.12
C TYR A 222 -18.51 5.80 -11.98
N ASP A 223 -19.27 6.24 -10.98
CA ASP A 223 -18.70 7.00 -9.85
C ASP A 223 -18.10 6.06 -8.78
N PRO A 224 -16.77 6.06 -8.61
CA PRO A 224 -16.11 5.29 -7.54
C PRO A 224 -16.13 5.99 -6.17
N ASN A 225 -16.90 7.08 -6.03
CA ASN A 225 -16.93 7.98 -4.88
C ASN A 225 -15.62 8.76 -4.71
N GLY A 226 -15.07 9.27 -5.84
CA GLY A 226 -13.89 10.13 -5.87
C GLY A 226 -12.67 9.50 -6.55
N LEU A 227 -11.62 10.34 -6.67
CA LEU A 227 -10.34 10.01 -7.32
C LEU A 227 -9.21 10.03 -6.25
N ASP A 228 -9.36 9.24 -5.21
CA ASP A 228 -8.49 9.26 -4.02
C ASP A 228 -7.40 8.17 -4.00
N GLY A 229 -7.51 7.20 -4.92
CA GLY A 229 -6.62 6.05 -4.97
C GLY A 229 -6.91 5.00 -3.89
N ILE A 230 -8.10 5.02 -3.26
CA ILE A 230 -8.50 4.05 -2.24
C ILE A 230 -9.57 3.14 -2.82
N TYR A 231 -9.30 1.84 -2.91
CA TYR A 231 -10.31 0.87 -3.31
C TYR A 231 -11.28 0.60 -2.16
N GLY A 232 -12.15 1.58 -1.89
CA GLY A 232 -13.18 1.52 -0.86
C GLY A 232 -14.48 0.85 -1.34
N VAL A 233 -15.55 1.04 -0.58
CA VAL A 233 -16.89 0.53 -0.92
C VAL A 233 -17.41 1.16 -2.21
N GLY A 234 -17.21 2.48 -2.41
CA GLY A 234 -17.63 3.20 -3.62
C GLY A 234 -16.95 2.64 -4.88
N THR A 235 -15.60 2.48 -4.84
CA THR A 235 -14.86 1.90 -5.97
C THR A 235 -15.31 0.46 -6.25
N ASN A 236 -15.53 -0.36 -5.20
CA ASN A 236 -16.01 -1.73 -5.37
C ASN A 236 -17.40 -1.77 -6.05
N SER A 237 -18.32 -0.91 -5.62
CA SER A 237 -19.65 -0.80 -6.22
C SER A 237 -19.57 -0.36 -7.68
N ALA A 238 -18.75 0.65 -8.00
CA ALA A 238 -18.55 1.13 -9.37
C ALA A 238 -17.97 0.04 -10.27
N VAL A 239 -16.97 -0.72 -9.81
CA VAL A 239 -16.41 -1.85 -10.57
C VAL A 239 -17.46 -2.91 -10.82
N LYS A 240 -18.25 -3.33 -9.83
CA LYS A 240 -19.33 -4.32 -10.02
C LYS A 240 -20.37 -3.84 -11.03
N SER A 241 -20.79 -2.59 -10.91
CA SER A 241 -21.76 -1.99 -11.87
C SER A 241 -21.21 -1.94 -13.28
N TYR A 242 -19.94 -1.55 -13.44
CA TYR A 242 -19.24 -1.56 -14.72
C TYR A 242 -19.17 -2.99 -15.29
N GLN A 243 -18.69 -3.95 -14.50
CA GLN A 243 -18.55 -5.34 -14.92
C GLN A 243 -19.90 -5.92 -15.39
N GLN A 244 -20.96 -5.70 -14.62
CA GLN A 244 -22.30 -6.16 -14.96
C GLN A 244 -22.79 -5.57 -16.29
N ALA A 245 -22.61 -4.26 -16.47
CA ALA A 245 -23.05 -3.56 -17.68
C ALA A 245 -22.27 -3.98 -18.94
N HIS A 246 -21.05 -4.52 -18.78
CA HIS A 246 -20.17 -4.90 -19.88
C HIS A 246 -20.01 -6.44 -20.02
N GLY A 247 -20.90 -7.22 -19.40
CA GLY A 247 -20.91 -8.70 -19.54
C GLY A 247 -19.71 -9.40 -18.90
N LEU A 248 -19.06 -8.75 -17.92
CA LEU A 248 -17.97 -9.34 -17.12
C LEU A 248 -18.54 -9.95 -15.83
N THR A 249 -17.76 -10.83 -15.20
CA THR A 249 -18.11 -11.32 -13.85
C THR A 249 -18.12 -10.15 -12.87
N ALA A 250 -19.28 -9.87 -12.25
CA ALA A 250 -19.48 -8.73 -11.37
C ALA A 250 -19.01 -9.05 -9.93
N ASP A 251 -17.74 -9.43 -9.78
CA ASP A 251 -17.12 -9.81 -8.51
C ASP A 251 -16.52 -8.61 -7.73
N GLY A 252 -16.36 -7.47 -8.40
CA GLY A 252 -15.71 -6.30 -7.82
C GLY A 252 -14.19 -6.47 -7.73
N ILE A 253 -13.60 -7.31 -8.55
CA ILE A 253 -12.15 -7.52 -8.65
C ILE A 253 -11.69 -6.99 -10.03
N ALA A 254 -10.82 -6.00 -10.03
CA ALA A 254 -10.31 -5.42 -11.27
C ALA A 254 -9.02 -6.13 -11.68
N GLY A 255 -9.15 -7.11 -12.56
CA GLY A 255 -8.06 -7.80 -13.24
C GLY A 255 -7.92 -7.36 -14.69
N GLY A 256 -7.10 -8.09 -15.47
CA GLY A 256 -6.79 -7.76 -16.86
C GLY A 256 -8.02 -7.55 -17.75
N ASN A 257 -9.06 -8.36 -17.60
CA ASN A 257 -10.29 -8.24 -18.39
C ASN A 257 -11.07 -6.96 -18.07
N THR A 258 -11.16 -6.59 -16.79
CA THR A 258 -11.81 -5.34 -16.35
C THR A 258 -11.04 -4.13 -16.89
N PHE A 259 -9.71 -4.10 -16.75
CA PHE A 259 -8.88 -3.03 -17.30
C PHE A 259 -8.94 -2.97 -18.83
N ARG A 260 -8.93 -4.11 -19.52
CA ARG A 260 -9.06 -4.16 -20.98
C ARG A 260 -10.35 -3.52 -21.42
N SER A 261 -11.47 -3.89 -20.80
CA SER A 261 -12.80 -3.34 -21.12
C SER A 261 -12.85 -1.83 -20.87
N LEU A 262 -12.33 -1.35 -19.72
CA LEU A 262 -12.28 0.09 -19.40
C LEU A 262 -11.39 0.90 -20.33
N CYS A 263 -10.39 0.27 -20.93
CA CYS A 263 -9.46 0.90 -21.88
C CYS A 263 -9.86 0.69 -23.36
N ALA A 264 -10.93 -0.01 -23.67
CA ALA A 264 -11.43 -0.23 -25.03
C ALA A 264 -12.15 1.00 -25.66
#